data_05be725b7b7a30f1c3fc736a0672b7b0
#
_entry.id   05be725b7b7a30f1c3fc736a0672b7b0
#
_cell.length_a   1.000
_cell.length_b   1.000
_cell.length_c   1.000
_cell.angle_alpha   90.00
_cell.angle_beta   90.00
_cell.angle_gamma   90.00
#
_symmetry.space_group_name_H-M   'P 1'
#
loop_
_entity.id
_entity.type
_entity.pdbx_description
1 polymer ?
#
loop_
_entity_poly.entity_id
_entity_poly.type
_entity_poly.pdbx_seq_one_letter_code
_entity_poly.pdbx_strand_id
1 'polypeptide(L)'
;MRSVAGTEMEIPILLAAFGPMRRGEICALSADNINGNTVHVYLNMVRDENNNWIIKAPKSYAGDRYILFPDFVIDKLKNQSGRITDLYPDDITNKFKYVLKRAGLPHFRFHDLRHYSASIQHALGIPDSYIMQRGGWGNDAVLKEVYRHTLDDRTVQMNAVANEHFSELCNTKCNTDMKKAL
;
A
#
# COMPACT_ATOMS: atom_id res chain seq x y z
N MET A 1 12.72 -9.03 -4.89
CA MET A 1 13.53 -7.78 -4.92
C MET A 1 14.88 -7.96 -5.63
N ARG A 2 15.72 -8.97 -5.32
CA ARG A 2 17.03 -9.16 -5.97
C ARG A 2 16.97 -9.22 -7.51
N SER A 3 15.93 -9.81 -8.09
CA SER A 3 15.75 -9.97 -9.54
C SER A 3 15.48 -8.67 -10.31
N VAL A 4 15.13 -7.58 -9.62
CA VAL A 4 14.80 -6.27 -10.23
C VAL A 4 15.79 -5.17 -9.86
N ALA A 5 16.72 -5.44 -8.96
CA ALA A 5 17.71 -4.47 -8.52
C ALA A 5 18.52 -3.93 -9.72
N GLY A 6 18.63 -2.61 -9.84
CA GLY A 6 19.30 -1.91 -10.92
C GLY A 6 18.57 -1.91 -12.28
N THR A 7 17.34 -2.44 -12.35
CA THR A 7 16.52 -2.35 -13.57
C THR A 7 15.54 -1.19 -13.51
N GLU A 8 15.04 -0.74 -14.67
CA GLU A 8 14.00 0.30 -14.77
C GLU A 8 12.69 -0.03 -14.02
N MET A 9 12.46 -1.32 -13.71
CA MET A 9 11.29 -1.79 -12.96
C MET A 9 11.50 -1.78 -11.44
N GLU A 10 12.73 -1.54 -10.93
CA GLU A 10 13.00 -1.52 -9.49
C GLU A 10 12.14 -0.49 -8.77
N ILE A 11 12.22 0.77 -9.20
CA ILE A 11 11.48 1.87 -8.58
C ILE A 11 9.95 1.68 -8.68
N PRO A 12 9.36 1.38 -9.84
CA PRO A 12 7.93 1.10 -9.93
C PRO A 12 7.44 0.00 -8.98
N ILE A 13 8.20 -1.09 -8.86
CA ILE A 13 7.83 -2.20 -7.97
C ILE A 13 7.94 -1.79 -6.50
N LEU A 14 8.99 -1.06 -6.11
CA LEU A 14 9.15 -0.55 -4.74
C LEU A 14 7.98 0.37 -4.35
N LEU A 15 7.62 1.31 -5.21
CA LEU A 15 6.53 2.27 -4.95
C LEU A 15 5.16 1.57 -4.87
N ALA A 16 4.90 0.56 -5.69
CA ALA A 16 3.66 -0.20 -5.63
C ALA A 16 3.57 -1.11 -4.40
N ALA A 17 4.68 -1.79 -4.05
CA ALA A 17 4.70 -2.78 -2.97
C ALA A 17 4.76 -2.15 -1.57
N PHE A 18 5.48 -1.04 -1.40
CA PHE A 18 5.69 -0.40 -0.10
C PHE A 18 4.86 0.88 0.10
N GLY A 19 4.36 1.51 -0.97
CA GLY A 19 3.56 2.73 -0.93
C GLY A 19 2.16 2.61 -1.51
N PRO A 20 1.59 1.42 -1.67
CA PRO A 20 0.44 0.99 -2.49
C PRO A 20 0.03 1.98 -3.60
N MET A 21 1.00 2.46 -4.40
CA MET A 21 0.75 3.40 -5.49
C MET A 21 0.19 2.69 -6.74
N ARG A 22 -0.67 3.42 -7.46
CA ARG A 22 -1.17 2.98 -8.78
C ARG A 22 -0.10 3.21 -9.85
N ARG A 23 -0.07 2.38 -10.91
CA ARG A 23 0.90 2.52 -12.01
C ARG A 23 0.93 3.93 -12.64
N GLY A 24 -0.24 4.56 -12.82
CA GLY A 24 -0.31 5.90 -13.36
C GLY A 24 0.16 6.99 -12.38
N GLU A 25 -0.01 6.80 -11.08
CA GLU A 25 0.54 7.67 -10.04
C GLU A 25 2.09 7.59 -10.05
N ILE A 26 2.63 6.38 -10.18
CA ILE A 26 4.08 6.14 -10.29
C ILE A 26 4.67 6.83 -11.52
N CYS A 27 4.00 6.71 -12.68
CA CYS A 27 4.46 7.36 -13.92
C CYS A 27 4.35 8.89 -13.89
N ALA A 28 3.47 9.44 -13.07
CA ALA A 28 3.32 10.89 -12.90
C ALA A 28 4.21 11.48 -11.80
N LEU A 29 4.83 10.63 -10.97
CA LEU A 29 5.65 11.07 -9.85
C LEU A 29 6.92 11.79 -10.33
N SER A 30 7.24 12.91 -9.71
CA SER A 30 8.45 13.71 -9.92
C SER A 30 9.28 13.79 -8.63
N ALA A 31 10.56 14.09 -8.76
CA ALA A 31 11.44 14.34 -7.61
C ALA A 31 10.91 15.46 -6.71
N ASP A 32 10.24 16.46 -7.26
CA ASP A 32 9.64 17.58 -6.53
C ASP A 32 8.52 17.16 -5.57
N ASN A 33 7.98 15.95 -5.76
CA ASN A 33 6.94 15.38 -4.90
C ASN A 33 7.52 14.70 -3.65
N ILE A 34 8.85 14.68 -3.49
CA ILE A 34 9.54 13.96 -2.42
C ILE A 34 10.14 14.96 -1.43
N ASN A 35 9.74 14.85 -0.16
CA ASN A 35 10.31 15.63 0.92
C ASN A 35 10.71 14.69 2.07
N GLY A 36 12.03 14.54 2.27
CA GLY A 36 12.55 13.51 3.19
C GLY A 36 12.04 12.12 2.79
N ASN A 37 11.42 11.42 3.71
CA ASN A 37 10.83 10.10 3.48
C ASN A 37 9.36 10.15 3.04
N THR A 38 8.82 11.34 2.84
CA THR A 38 7.41 11.53 2.47
C THR A 38 7.26 11.81 0.99
N VAL A 39 6.38 11.09 0.33
CA VAL A 39 6.02 11.27 -1.07
C VAL A 39 4.59 11.81 -1.15
N HIS A 40 4.39 12.95 -1.82
CA HIS A 40 3.08 13.52 -2.10
C HIS A 40 2.53 12.96 -3.42
N VAL A 41 1.46 12.20 -3.34
CA VAL A 41 0.79 11.58 -4.48
C VAL A 41 -0.48 12.36 -4.77
N TYR A 42 -0.47 13.16 -5.82
CA TYR A 42 -1.63 13.99 -6.23
C TYR A 42 -1.78 14.10 -7.74
N LEU A 43 -0.99 13.33 -8.50
CA LEU A 43 -1.04 13.29 -9.95
C LEU A 43 -1.19 11.86 -10.44
N ASN A 44 -1.77 11.72 -11.62
CA ASN A 44 -1.97 10.44 -12.26
C ASN A 44 -1.80 10.56 -13.77
N MET A 45 -1.00 9.68 -14.37
CA MET A 45 -0.84 9.60 -15.82
C MET A 45 -1.93 8.69 -16.40
N VAL A 46 -2.70 9.23 -17.33
CA VAL A 46 -3.82 8.56 -17.98
C VAL A 46 -3.84 8.88 -19.47
N ARG A 47 -4.61 8.13 -20.25
CA ARG A 47 -4.87 8.48 -21.66
C ARG A 47 -6.01 9.49 -21.76
N ASP A 48 -5.86 10.44 -22.67
CA ASP A 48 -6.91 11.37 -23.07
C ASP A 48 -7.82 10.73 -24.14
N GLU A 49 -8.78 11.49 -24.65
CA GLU A 49 -9.71 11.07 -25.69
C GLU A 49 -9.02 10.73 -27.03
N ASN A 50 -7.86 11.33 -27.28
CA ASN A 50 -7.03 11.10 -28.47
C ASN A 50 -5.98 10.00 -28.24
N ASN A 51 -6.08 9.25 -27.13
CA ASN A 51 -5.15 8.17 -26.76
C ASN A 51 -3.71 8.65 -26.42
N ASN A 52 -3.50 9.94 -26.16
CA ASN A 52 -2.22 10.49 -25.69
C ASN A 52 -2.07 10.35 -24.19
N TRP A 53 -0.84 10.14 -23.72
CA TRP A 53 -0.55 10.16 -22.30
C TRP A 53 -0.52 11.59 -21.76
N ILE A 54 -1.36 11.87 -20.76
CA ILE A 54 -1.44 13.15 -20.05
C ILE A 54 -1.36 12.92 -18.54
N ILE A 55 -0.83 13.92 -17.85
CA ILE A 55 -0.80 13.94 -16.37
C ILE A 55 -1.90 14.89 -15.90
N LYS A 56 -2.73 14.42 -14.98
CA LYS A 56 -3.80 15.22 -14.38
C LYS A 56 -4.02 14.87 -12.91
N ALA A 57 -4.72 15.75 -12.20
CA ALA A 57 -5.14 15.52 -10.82
C ALA A 57 -6.04 14.27 -10.70
N PRO A 58 -6.07 13.61 -9.54
CA PRO A 58 -6.93 12.46 -9.30
C PRO A 58 -8.40 12.84 -9.35
N LYS A 59 -9.26 11.89 -9.75
CA LYS A 59 -10.71 12.11 -9.83
C LYS A 59 -11.40 12.25 -8.46
N SER A 60 -10.74 11.83 -7.38
CA SER A 60 -11.31 11.84 -6.03
C SER A 60 -10.30 12.40 -5.03
N TYR A 61 -10.81 13.00 -3.97
CA TYR A 61 -10.01 13.52 -2.85
C TYR A 61 -9.08 12.46 -2.23
N ALA A 62 -9.53 11.22 -2.17
CA ALA A 62 -8.69 10.11 -1.66
C ALA A 62 -7.43 9.84 -2.49
N GLY A 63 -7.36 10.35 -3.72
CA GLY A 63 -6.16 10.26 -4.57
C GLY A 63 -5.06 11.24 -4.19
N ASP A 64 -5.39 12.32 -3.46
CA ASP A 64 -4.42 13.29 -2.95
C ASP A 64 -4.00 12.88 -1.54
N ARG A 65 -2.76 12.44 -1.39
CA ARG A 65 -2.28 11.88 -0.13
C ARG A 65 -0.77 11.92 0.02
N TYR A 66 -0.31 11.83 1.25
CA TYR A 66 1.10 11.71 1.62
C TYR A 66 1.41 10.28 2.06
N ILE A 67 2.49 9.71 1.56
CA ILE A 67 2.95 8.36 1.89
C ILE A 67 4.36 8.44 2.47
N LEU A 68 4.52 7.98 3.71
CA LEU A 68 5.82 7.82 4.34
C LEU A 68 6.43 6.49 3.89
N PHE A 69 7.59 6.55 3.24
CA PHE A 69 8.32 5.38 2.76
C PHE A 69 9.48 4.99 3.68
N PRO A 70 9.89 3.72 3.73
CA PRO A 70 11.12 3.31 4.37
C PRO A 70 12.35 3.91 3.66
N ASP A 71 13.43 4.12 4.43
CA ASP A 71 14.69 4.73 3.93
C ASP A 71 15.22 4.04 2.69
N PHE A 72 15.23 2.70 2.64
CA PHE A 72 15.75 1.93 1.51
C PHE A 72 15.00 2.18 0.19
N VAL A 73 13.74 2.64 0.24
CA VAL A 73 12.97 3.05 -0.95
C VAL A 73 13.39 4.45 -1.35
N ILE A 74 13.43 5.37 -0.38
CA ILE A 74 13.78 6.77 -0.63
C ILE A 74 15.23 6.91 -1.13
N ASP A 75 16.15 6.10 -0.64
CA ASP A 75 17.54 6.10 -1.11
C ASP A 75 17.66 5.81 -2.60
N LYS A 76 16.73 5.05 -3.18
CA LYS A 76 16.65 4.82 -4.63
C LYS A 76 16.13 6.03 -5.42
N LEU A 77 15.46 6.96 -4.74
CA LEU A 77 14.83 8.12 -5.35
C LEU A 77 15.65 9.41 -5.20
N LYS A 78 16.57 9.47 -4.23
CA LYS A 78 17.31 10.70 -3.83
C LYS A 78 18.09 11.39 -4.95
N ASN A 79 18.55 10.65 -5.96
CA ASN A 79 19.39 11.20 -7.04
C ASN A 79 18.60 11.36 -8.36
N GLN A 80 17.29 11.30 -8.31
CA GLN A 80 16.44 11.50 -9.48
C GLN A 80 16.13 12.99 -9.66
N SER A 81 16.00 13.43 -10.90
CA SER A 81 15.54 14.77 -11.27
C SER A 81 14.39 14.65 -12.26
N GLY A 82 13.40 15.52 -12.18
CA GLY A 82 12.22 15.44 -13.01
C GLY A 82 11.38 14.20 -12.65
N ARG A 83 10.82 13.50 -13.64
CA ARG A 83 10.04 12.29 -13.43
C ARG A 83 10.90 11.15 -12.87
N ILE A 84 10.34 10.42 -11.91
CA ILE A 84 11.03 9.30 -11.23
C ILE A 84 11.23 8.08 -12.16
N THR A 85 10.44 7.97 -13.20
CA THR A 85 10.56 6.94 -14.23
C THR A 85 10.15 7.48 -15.60
N ASP A 86 10.84 7.07 -16.64
CA ASP A 86 10.46 7.38 -18.03
C ASP A 86 9.39 6.46 -18.58
N LEU A 87 9.04 5.40 -17.84
CA LEU A 87 8.03 4.43 -18.25
C LEU A 87 6.63 5.05 -18.29
N TYR A 88 5.83 4.56 -19.23
CA TYR A 88 4.38 4.77 -19.27
C TYR A 88 3.64 3.64 -18.55
N PRO A 89 2.38 3.84 -18.15
CA PRO A 89 1.62 2.81 -17.44
C PRO A 89 1.52 1.46 -18.17
N ASP A 90 1.49 1.46 -19.50
CA ASP A 90 1.45 0.24 -20.30
C ASP A 90 2.82 -0.47 -20.32
N ASP A 91 3.92 0.30 -20.31
CA ASP A 91 5.28 -0.26 -20.22
C ASP A 91 5.46 -1.00 -18.91
N ILE A 92 5.04 -0.40 -17.79
CA ILE A 92 5.08 -1.04 -16.47
C ILE A 92 4.34 -2.38 -16.51
N THR A 93 3.13 -2.41 -17.09
CA THR A 93 2.32 -3.63 -17.19
C THR A 93 3.01 -4.71 -18.02
N ASN A 94 3.57 -4.33 -19.16
CA ASN A 94 4.20 -5.27 -20.07
C ASN A 94 5.53 -5.78 -19.53
N LYS A 95 6.40 -4.88 -19.05
CA LYS A 95 7.72 -5.24 -18.50
C LYS A 95 7.61 -6.07 -17.22
N PHE A 96 6.56 -5.87 -16.42
CA PHE A 96 6.34 -6.65 -15.21
C PHE A 96 6.17 -8.15 -15.49
N LYS A 97 5.52 -8.53 -16.58
CA LYS A 97 5.39 -9.93 -17.00
C LYS A 97 6.75 -10.59 -17.22
N TYR A 98 7.70 -9.85 -17.86
CA TYR A 98 9.06 -10.35 -18.07
C TYR A 98 9.86 -10.44 -16.77
N VAL A 99 9.65 -9.51 -15.85
CA VAL A 99 10.25 -9.56 -14.52
C VAL A 99 9.83 -10.83 -13.78
N LEU A 100 8.52 -11.13 -13.75
CA LEU A 100 7.99 -12.34 -13.11
C LEU A 100 8.58 -13.62 -13.74
N LYS A 101 8.58 -13.69 -15.07
CA LYS A 101 9.15 -14.83 -15.81
C LYS A 101 10.63 -15.04 -15.47
N ARG A 102 11.44 -13.96 -15.46
CA ARG A 102 12.87 -14.00 -15.12
C ARG A 102 13.10 -14.40 -13.65
N ALA A 103 12.19 -14.02 -12.75
CA ALA A 103 12.26 -14.35 -11.34
C ALA A 103 11.73 -15.77 -11.01
N GLY A 104 11.20 -16.51 -11.99
CA GLY A 104 10.57 -17.82 -11.76
C GLY A 104 9.28 -17.75 -10.93
N LEU A 105 8.61 -16.61 -10.93
CA LEU A 105 7.39 -16.39 -10.16
C LEU A 105 6.13 -16.67 -11.00
N PRO A 106 5.04 -17.15 -10.38
CA PRO A 106 3.77 -17.27 -11.06
C PRO A 106 3.27 -15.91 -11.56
N HIS A 107 2.45 -15.93 -12.61
CA HIS A 107 1.91 -14.71 -13.17
C HIS A 107 0.87 -14.06 -12.23
N PHE A 108 1.07 -12.78 -11.93
CA PHE A 108 0.08 -11.90 -11.30
C PHE A 108 0.20 -10.49 -11.89
N ARG A 109 -0.79 -9.63 -11.67
CA ARG A 109 -0.82 -8.28 -12.25
C ARG A 109 0.04 -7.32 -11.44
N PHE A 110 0.61 -6.30 -12.08
CA PHE A 110 1.32 -5.24 -11.36
C PHE A 110 0.45 -4.58 -10.26
N HIS A 111 -0.84 -4.43 -10.51
CA HIS A 111 -1.79 -3.86 -9.53
C HIS A 111 -1.92 -4.72 -8.26
N ASP A 112 -1.66 -6.01 -8.36
CA ASP A 112 -1.75 -6.92 -7.21
C ASP A 112 -0.64 -6.67 -6.17
N LEU A 113 0.46 -5.99 -6.54
CA LEU A 113 1.46 -5.49 -5.58
C LEU A 113 0.83 -4.51 -4.58
N ARG A 114 -0.07 -3.66 -5.03
CA ARG A 114 -0.81 -2.71 -4.20
C ARG A 114 -1.79 -3.45 -3.27
N HIS A 115 -2.46 -4.49 -3.77
CA HIS A 115 -3.30 -5.35 -2.95
C HIS A 115 -2.49 -6.11 -1.90
N TYR A 116 -1.35 -6.66 -2.29
CA TYR A 116 -0.41 -7.30 -1.38
C TYR A 116 0.04 -6.36 -0.26
N SER A 117 0.39 -5.10 -0.59
CA SER A 117 0.74 -4.08 0.41
C SER A 117 -0.37 -3.86 1.43
N ALA A 118 -1.63 -3.79 0.99
CA ALA A 118 -2.78 -3.66 1.88
C ALA A 118 -2.96 -4.89 2.78
N SER A 119 -2.84 -6.08 2.20
CA SER A 119 -2.96 -7.34 2.95
C SER A 119 -1.89 -7.48 4.04
N ILE A 120 -0.64 -7.08 3.77
CA ILE A 120 0.43 -7.07 4.78
C ILE A 120 0.11 -6.08 5.91
N GLN A 121 -0.33 -4.86 5.59
CA GLN A 121 -0.68 -3.86 6.61
C GLN A 121 -1.85 -4.36 7.48
N HIS A 122 -2.87 -4.94 6.87
CA HIS A 122 -3.97 -5.56 7.60
C HIS A 122 -3.46 -6.73 8.47
N ALA A 123 -2.57 -7.57 7.94
CA ALA A 123 -1.93 -8.65 8.68
C ALA A 123 -1.09 -8.17 9.88
N LEU A 124 -0.57 -6.97 9.87
CA LEU A 124 0.13 -6.32 10.99
C LEU A 124 -0.83 -5.66 11.99
N GLY A 125 -2.15 -5.70 11.76
CA GLY A 125 -3.16 -5.10 12.64
C GLY A 125 -3.32 -3.58 12.44
N ILE A 126 -2.84 -3.02 11.34
CA ILE A 126 -3.04 -1.60 11.02
C ILE A 126 -4.52 -1.39 10.71
N PRO A 127 -5.20 -0.42 11.36
CA PRO A 127 -6.61 -0.15 11.12
C PRO A 127 -6.90 0.21 9.67
N ASP A 128 -8.03 -0.24 9.14
CA ASP A 128 -8.44 -0.07 7.73
C ASP A 128 -8.43 1.38 7.28
N SER A 129 -8.79 2.32 8.16
CA SER A 129 -8.76 3.76 7.86
C SER A 129 -7.38 4.26 7.44
N TYR A 130 -6.32 3.81 8.10
CA TYR A 130 -4.93 4.16 7.75
C TYR A 130 -4.48 3.47 6.47
N ILE A 131 -4.87 2.19 6.26
CA ILE A 131 -4.58 1.47 5.03
C ILE A 131 -5.25 2.17 3.85
N MET A 132 -6.52 2.57 4.01
CA MET A 132 -7.29 3.30 3.00
C MET A 132 -6.64 4.65 2.67
N GLN A 133 -6.29 5.43 3.69
CA GLN A 133 -5.61 6.72 3.51
C GLN A 133 -4.29 6.54 2.76
N ARG A 134 -3.44 5.62 3.21
CA ARG A 134 -2.14 5.35 2.59
C ARG A 134 -2.26 4.91 1.13
N GLY A 135 -3.24 4.08 0.81
CA GLY A 135 -3.49 3.60 -0.54
C GLY A 135 -4.33 4.53 -1.40
N GLY A 136 -5.08 5.47 -0.82
CA GLY A 136 -6.03 6.30 -1.57
C GLY A 136 -7.25 5.49 -2.04
N TRP A 137 -7.81 4.65 -1.17
CA TRP A 137 -9.11 4.00 -1.38
C TRP A 137 -10.22 4.86 -0.78
N GLY A 138 -11.23 5.18 -1.59
CA GLY A 138 -12.37 6.02 -1.18
C GLY A 138 -13.43 5.28 -0.36
N ASN A 139 -13.42 3.95 -0.38
CA ASN A 139 -14.30 3.11 0.44
C ASN A 139 -13.60 1.80 0.84
N ASP A 140 -14.15 1.13 1.84
CA ASP A 140 -13.61 -0.09 2.42
C ASP A 140 -14.03 -1.37 1.67
N ALA A 141 -15.00 -1.30 0.76
CA ALA A 141 -15.49 -2.48 0.04
C ALA A 141 -14.38 -3.15 -0.79
N VAL A 142 -13.59 -2.34 -1.51
CA VAL A 142 -12.44 -2.84 -2.28
C VAL A 142 -11.37 -3.42 -1.36
N LEU A 143 -11.16 -2.80 -0.21
CA LEU A 143 -10.19 -3.26 0.77
C LEU A 143 -10.62 -4.60 1.37
N LYS A 144 -11.87 -4.73 1.78
CA LYS A 144 -12.46 -5.98 2.30
C LYS A 144 -12.42 -7.14 1.30
N GLU A 145 -12.60 -6.85 0.01
CA GLU A 145 -12.47 -7.86 -1.03
C GLU A 145 -11.02 -8.38 -1.15
N VAL A 146 -10.04 -7.49 -1.00
CA VAL A 146 -8.60 -7.83 -1.11
C VAL A 146 -8.18 -8.83 -0.04
N TYR A 147 -8.68 -8.73 1.18
CA TYR A 147 -8.26 -9.62 2.26
C TYR A 147 -9.36 -10.53 2.84
N ARG A 148 -10.47 -10.71 2.11
CA ARG A 148 -11.56 -11.62 2.52
C ARG A 148 -11.04 -13.00 2.94
N HIS A 149 -10.05 -13.55 2.25
CA HIS A 149 -9.44 -14.83 2.57
C HIS A 149 -8.50 -14.79 3.79
N THR A 150 -8.03 -13.62 4.20
CA THR A 150 -7.14 -13.46 5.37
C THR A 150 -7.92 -13.18 6.65
N LEU A 151 -9.18 -12.76 6.54
CA LEU A 151 -10.03 -12.42 7.69
C LEU A 151 -10.44 -13.66 8.50
N ASP A 152 -10.69 -14.80 7.85
CA ASP A 152 -11.20 -15.99 8.52
C ASP A 152 -10.21 -16.54 9.56
N ASP A 153 -8.94 -16.65 9.22
CA ASP A 153 -7.90 -17.17 10.12
C ASP A 153 -7.61 -16.22 11.32
N ARG A 154 -7.77 -14.91 11.12
CA ARG A 154 -7.50 -13.91 12.17
C ARG A 154 -8.69 -13.64 13.09
N THR A 155 -9.91 -13.87 12.64
CA THR A 155 -11.12 -13.64 13.44
C THR A 155 -11.06 -14.42 14.74
N VAL A 156 -10.62 -15.67 14.69
CA VAL A 156 -10.46 -16.52 15.88
C VAL A 156 -9.44 -15.93 16.87
N GLN A 157 -8.29 -15.48 16.37
CA GLN A 157 -7.24 -14.89 17.23
C GLN A 157 -7.69 -13.55 17.84
N MET A 158 -8.34 -12.69 17.08
CA MET A 158 -8.83 -11.39 17.59
C MET A 158 -9.96 -11.58 18.60
N ASN A 159 -10.85 -12.53 18.39
CA ASN A 159 -11.88 -12.90 19.37
C ASN A 159 -11.25 -13.43 20.68
N ALA A 160 -10.19 -14.22 20.60
CA ALA A 160 -9.48 -14.71 21.78
C ALA A 160 -8.86 -13.53 22.59
N VAL A 161 -8.18 -12.61 21.93
CA VAL A 161 -7.60 -11.41 22.57
C VAL A 161 -8.67 -10.53 23.21
N ALA A 162 -9.80 -10.30 22.51
CA ALA A 162 -10.91 -9.53 23.07
C ALA A 162 -11.53 -10.20 24.30
N ASN A 163 -11.75 -11.51 24.21
CA ASN A 163 -12.33 -12.29 25.32
C ASN A 163 -11.39 -12.36 26.54
N GLU A 164 -10.09 -12.46 26.32
CA GLU A 164 -9.08 -12.40 27.40
C GLU A 164 -9.16 -11.06 28.11
N HIS A 165 -9.13 -9.94 27.39
CA HIS A 165 -9.25 -8.59 27.95
C HIS A 165 -10.55 -8.39 28.73
N PHE A 166 -11.70 -8.82 28.21
CA PHE A 166 -12.97 -8.73 28.91
C PHE A 166 -13.01 -9.59 30.17
N SER A 167 -12.37 -10.75 30.14
CA SER A 167 -12.25 -11.63 31.33
C SER A 167 -11.40 -11.00 32.42
N GLU A 168 -10.31 -10.35 32.08
CA GLU A 168 -9.45 -9.60 33.01
C GLU A 168 -10.23 -8.43 33.67
N LEU A 169 -11.01 -7.67 32.89
CA LEU A 169 -11.84 -6.59 33.42
C LEU A 169 -12.88 -7.10 34.43
N CYS A 170 -13.52 -8.24 34.17
CA CYS A 170 -14.45 -8.85 35.11
C CYS A 170 -13.77 -9.32 36.39
N ASN A 171 -12.61 -9.97 36.28
CA ASN A 171 -11.85 -10.45 37.45
C ASN A 171 -11.33 -9.30 38.34
N THR A 172 -10.96 -8.16 37.73
CA THR A 172 -10.51 -6.98 38.45
C THR A 172 -11.65 -6.34 39.24
N LYS A 173 -12.88 -6.31 38.71
CA LYS A 173 -14.06 -5.78 39.44
C LYS A 173 -14.47 -6.70 40.61
N CYS A 174 -14.49 -8.01 40.43
CA CYS A 174 -14.82 -8.95 41.49
C CYS A 174 -13.85 -8.86 42.68
N ASN A 175 -12.56 -8.66 42.43
CA ASN A 175 -11.55 -8.50 43.47
C ASN A 175 -11.64 -7.16 44.22
N THR A 176 -12.21 -6.12 43.65
CA THR A 176 -12.39 -4.82 44.29
C THR A 176 -13.59 -4.82 45.21
N ASP A 177 -14.63 -5.56 44.89
CA ASP A 177 -15.85 -5.66 45.70
C ASP A 177 -15.62 -6.58 46.92
N MET A 178 -14.81 -7.63 46.81
CA MET A 178 -14.42 -8.46 47.95
C MET A 178 -13.53 -7.73 49.00
N LYS A 179 -12.71 -6.78 48.60
CA LYS A 179 -11.91 -5.97 49.49
C LYS A 179 -12.66 -4.86 50.23
N LYS A 180 -13.88 -4.54 49.79
CA LYS A 180 -14.75 -3.58 50.49
C LYS A 180 -15.75 -4.23 51.46
N ALA A 181 -15.82 -5.58 51.48
CA ALA A 181 -16.73 -6.35 52.34
C ALA A 181 -16.05 -6.98 53.56
N LEU A 182 -14.78 -6.64 53.81
CA LEU A 182 -14.01 -6.97 55.04
C LEU A 182 -13.61 -5.68 55.77
#